data_17fcd750f08dfb21d76d6003bd5eec60
#
_entry.id   17fcd750f08dfb21d76d6003bd5eec60
#
_cell.length_a   1.000
_cell.length_b   1.000
_cell.length_c   1.000
_cell.angle_alpha   90.00
_cell.angle_beta   90.00
_cell.angle_gamma   90.00
#
_symmetry.space_group_name_H-M   'P 1'
#
loop_
_entity.id
_entity.type
_entity.pdbx_description
1 polymer ?
#
loop_
_entity_poly.entity_id
_entity_poly.type
_entity_poly.pdbx_seq_one_letter_code
_entity_poly.pdbx_strand_id
1 'polypeptide(L)'
;MTYRKRMIFFLLPLVLLAVGCKSSKNEGELLDRLANLDKETIYDQAEELYTEKEYQKARDLFSFVYDTFPNDPLGHKAALRVADTYAVKTDVTSLTEARLRYRDFANRYPNDPDRDYALLMVGQTYSARKLRPDRDLSDIHEALAAYQQLINLYPNSEHLPDAEERVHALRELLAEHEWLVAEYYRKNKYYLGAMWRLEYIQENYPNYSQIALVNEEIGTLKTLLDERQAAWKKQLEELKKEAED
;
A
#
# COMPACT_ATOMS: atom_id res chain seq x y z
N MET A 1 -6.31 73.32 34.69
CA MET A 1 -7.35 72.41 34.09
C MET A 1 -6.73 71.02 34.01
N THR A 2 -7.04 70.18 35.00
CA THR A 2 -6.42 68.85 35.20
C THR A 2 -7.46 67.80 34.83
N TYR A 3 -7.21 67.09 33.76
CA TYR A 3 -8.04 65.94 33.33
C TYR A 3 -7.56 64.68 34.06
N ARG A 4 -8.36 64.22 35.01
CA ARG A 4 -8.23 62.90 35.67
C ARG A 4 -8.77 61.79 34.77
N LYS A 5 -7.90 60.99 34.13
CA LYS A 5 -8.30 59.77 33.46
C LYS A 5 -8.64 58.71 34.52
N ARG A 6 -9.94 58.36 34.56
CA ARG A 6 -10.44 57.17 35.30
C ARG A 6 -10.13 55.92 34.49
N MET A 7 -9.20 55.12 35.01
CA MET A 7 -8.89 53.80 34.50
C MET A 7 -9.92 52.81 35.05
N ILE A 8 -10.86 52.39 34.18
CA ILE A 8 -11.84 51.36 34.50
C ILE A 8 -11.15 49.99 34.30
N PHE A 9 -10.82 49.29 35.40
CA PHE A 9 -10.40 47.91 35.39
C PHE A 9 -11.62 47.02 35.06
N PHE A 10 -11.66 46.48 33.84
CA PHE A 10 -12.55 45.40 33.47
C PHE A 10 -11.99 44.12 34.04
N LEU A 11 -12.46 43.66 35.18
CA LEU A 11 -12.30 42.31 35.70
C LEU A 11 -13.12 41.37 34.80
N LEU A 12 -12.44 40.75 33.85
CA LEU A 12 -12.96 39.64 33.04
C LEU A 12 -13.01 38.41 33.96
N PRO A 13 -14.16 37.80 34.25
CA PRO A 13 -14.20 36.58 35.00
C PRO A 13 -13.60 35.46 34.10
N LEU A 14 -12.46 34.92 34.53
CA LEU A 14 -11.84 33.72 33.97
C LEU A 14 -12.75 32.53 34.29
N VAL A 15 -13.70 32.26 33.38
CA VAL A 15 -14.51 31.04 33.42
C VAL A 15 -13.56 29.90 33.04
N LEU A 16 -12.97 29.24 34.02
CA LEU A 16 -12.34 27.94 33.90
C LEU A 16 -13.41 26.94 33.44
N LEU A 17 -13.53 26.76 32.13
CA LEU A 17 -14.22 25.62 31.54
C LEU A 17 -13.45 24.37 31.99
N ALA A 18 -13.87 23.80 33.11
CA ALA A 18 -13.58 22.43 33.45
C ALA A 18 -14.27 21.51 32.43
N VAL A 19 -13.69 21.40 31.23
CA VAL A 19 -13.95 20.27 30.33
C VAL A 19 -13.24 19.08 30.96
N GLY A 20 -13.80 18.62 32.09
CA GLY A 20 -13.30 17.47 32.83
C GLY A 20 -13.55 16.21 32.05
N CYS A 21 -12.52 15.54 31.72
CA CYS A 21 -12.31 14.10 31.56
C CYS A 21 -13.51 13.18 31.91
N LYS A 22 -14.52 13.17 31.04
CA LYS A 22 -15.56 12.14 31.08
C LYS A 22 -15.04 10.82 30.47
N SER A 23 -13.95 10.89 29.69
CA SER A 23 -13.27 9.75 29.06
C SER A 23 -12.59 8.86 30.09
N SER A 24 -11.85 9.40 31.04
CA SER A 24 -11.04 8.59 31.98
C SER A 24 -11.84 7.76 32.98
N LYS A 25 -13.06 8.14 33.34
CA LYS A 25 -13.91 7.33 34.21
C LYS A 25 -14.45 6.09 33.50
N ASN A 26 -14.88 6.23 32.25
CA ASN A 26 -15.38 5.09 31.47
C ASN A 26 -14.29 4.09 31.12
N GLU A 27 -13.05 4.53 30.90
CA GLU A 27 -11.91 3.66 30.65
C GLU A 27 -11.54 2.86 31.92
N GLY A 28 -11.52 3.50 33.08
CA GLY A 28 -11.25 2.81 34.36
C GLY A 28 -12.29 1.73 34.66
N GLU A 29 -13.58 2.06 34.54
CA GLU A 29 -14.66 1.09 34.74
C GLU A 29 -14.63 -0.08 33.76
N LEU A 30 -14.23 0.17 32.51
CA LEU A 30 -14.04 -0.87 31.51
C LEU A 30 -12.88 -1.79 31.90
N LEU A 31 -11.73 -1.24 32.24
CA LEU A 31 -10.55 -2.00 32.66
C LEU A 31 -10.83 -2.87 33.87
N ASP A 32 -11.52 -2.33 34.90
CA ASP A 32 -11.91 -3.08 36.11
C ASP A 32 -12.86 -4.25 35.77
N ARG A 33 -13.76 -4.07 34.82
CA ARG A 33 -14.64 -5.15 34.33
C ARG A 33 -13.86 -6.22 33.58
N LEU A 34 -12.95 -5.83 32.67
CA LEU A 34 -12.15 -6.74 31.88
C LEU A 34 -11.15 -7.53 32.74
N ALA A 35 -10.60 -6.92 33.78
CA ALA A 35 -9.66 -7.58 34.69
C ALA A 35 -10.26 -8.79 35.43
N ASN A 36 -11.59 -8.90 35.51
CA ASN A 36 -12.29 -10.01 36.14
C ASN A 36 -12.76 -11.09 35.16
N LEU A 37 -12.51 -10.92 33.85
CA LEU A 37 -12.85 -11.89 32.81
C LEU A 37 -11.60 -12.67 32.37
N ASP A 38 -11.80 -13.90 31.89
CA ASP A 38 -10.74 -14.64 31.24
C ASP A 38 -10.50 -14.06 29.82
N LYS A 39 -9.31 -14.29 29.29
CA LYS A 39 -8.88 -13.72 28.00
C LYS A 39 -9.71 -14.24 26.82
N GLU A 40 -10.18 -15.48 26.91
CA GLU A 40 -11.03 -16.12 25.91
C GLU A 40 -12.38 -15.40 25.84
N THR A 41 -13.03 -15.14 26.97
CA THR A 41 -14.29 -14.39 27.03
C THR A 41 -14.14 -12.98 26.47
N ILE A 42 -13.04 -12.28 26.76
CA ILE A 42 -12.80 -10.93 26.23
C ILE A 42 -12.60 -10.97 24.72
N TYR A 43 -11.84 -11.95 24.23
CA TYR A 43 -11.59 -12.13 22.79
C TYR A 43 -12.90 -12.44 22.05
N ASP A 44 -13.74 -13.33 22.58
CA ASP A 44 -15.02 -13.69 21.97
C ASP A 44 -15.98 -12.48 21.92
N GLN A 45 -16.04 -11.67 22.98
CA GLN A 45 -16.79 -10.40 22.97
C GLN A 45 -16.25 -9.42 21.91
N ALA A 46 -14.93 -9.38 21.71
CA ALA A 46 -14.33 -8.55 20.68
C ALA A 46 -14.71 -9.04 19.27
N GLU A 47 -14.76 -10.35 19.02
CA GLU A 47 -15.20 -10.94 17.77
C GLU A 47 -16.69 -10.65 17.49
N GLU A 48 -17.55 -10.71 18.52
CA GLU A 48 -18.96 -10.34 18.39
C GLU A 48 -19.09 -8.88 17.95
N LEU A 49 -18.43 -7.95 18.64
CA LEU A 49 -18.40 -6.54 18.28
C LEU A 49 -17.83 -6.29 16.87
N TYR A 50 -16.82 -7.05 16.47
CA TYR A 50 -16.28 -6.96 15.11
C TYR A 50 -17.30 -7.38 14.07
N THR A 51 -18.05 -8.45 14.33
CA THR A 51 -19.13 -8.95 13.46
C THR A 51 -20.28 -7.95 13.37
N GLU A 52 -20.59 -7.26 14.46
CA GLU A 52 -21.56 -6.16 14.53
C GLU A 52 -21.07 -4.86 13.89
N LYS A 53 -19.82 -4.83 13.37
CA LYS A 53 -19.15 -3.68 12.77
C LYS A 53 -18.84 -2.54 13.75
N GLU A 54 -18.88 -2.84 15.05
CA GLU A 54 -18.48 -1.93 16.13
C GLU A 54 -16.95 -1.92 16.29
N TYR A 55 -16.25 -1.65 15.18
CA TYR A 55 -14.80 -1.84 15.04
C TYR A 55 -13.95 -1.12 16.08
N GLN A 56 -14.40 0.04 16.58
CA GLN A 56 -13.67 0.74 17.62
C GLN A 56 -13.73 -0.01 18.96
N LYS A 57 -14.91 -0.48 19.34
CA LYS A 57 -15.09 -1.23 20.59
C LYS A 57 -14.39 -2.59 20.51
N ALA A 58 -14.51 -3.27 19.36
CA ALA A 58 -13.78 -4.51 19.11
C ALA A 58 -12.26 -4.32 19.28
N ARG A 59 -11.73 -3.24 18.71
CA ARG A 59 -10.30 -2.89 18.80
C ARG A 59 -9.87 -2.68 20.23
N ASP A 60 -10.66 -1.99 21.04
CA ASP A 60 -10.32 -1.72 22.44
C ASP A 60 -10.18 -3.03 23.21
N LEU A 61 -11.08 -4.01 22.98
CA LEU A 61 -11.01 -5.33 23.61
C LEU A 61 -9.85 -6.19 23.07
N PHE A 62 -9.66 -6.23 21.74
CA PHE A 62 -8.51 -6.94 21.17
C PHE A 62 -7.19 -6.35 21.64
N SER A 63 -7.08 -5.01 21.74
CA SER A 63 -5.88 -4.36 22.27
C SER A 63 -5.64 -4.76 23.73
N PHE A 64 -6.69 -4.82 24.56
CA PHE A 64 -6.57 -5.26 25.93
C PHE A 64 -6.02 -6.70 26.03
N VAL A 65 -6.51 -7.63 25.22
CA VAL A 65 -6.01 -9.02 25.18
C VAL A 65 -4.54 -9.05 24.74
N TYR A 66 -4.20 -8.34 23.67
CA TYR A 66 -2.83 -8.28 23.15
C TYR A 66 -1.85 -7.66 24.17
N ASP A 67 -2.22 -6.53 24.79
CA ASP A 67 -1.35 -5.81 25.73
C ASP A 67 -1.15 -6.57 27.04
N THR A 68 -2.18 -7.32 27.47
CA THR A 68 -2.13 -8.09 28.70
C THR A 68 -1.42 -9.45 28.52
N PHE A 69 -1.57 -10.08 27.36
CA PHE A 69 -1.06 -11.42 27.05
C PHE A 69 -0.18 -11.46 25.79
N PRO A 70 0.89 -10.65 25.69
CA PRO A 70 1.65 -10.47 24.44
C PRO A 70 2.42 -11.70 23.95
N ASN A 71 2.63 -12.69 24.83
CA ASN A 71 3.33 -13.95 24.50
C ASN A 71 2.38 -15.15 24.41
N ASP A 72 1.10 -14.92 24.50
CA ASP A 72 0.07 -15.97 24.40
C ASP A 72 -0.43 -16.06 22.94
N PRO A 73 -0.70 -17.28 22.42
CA PRO A 73 -1.25 -17.44 21.08
C PRO A 73 -2.52 -16.62 20.84
N LEU A 74 -3.38 -16.45 21.85
CA LEU A 74 -4.58 -15.62 21.73
C LEU A 74 -4.23 -14.13 21.67
N GLY A 75 -3.18 -13.70 22.39
CA GLY A 75 -2.64 -12.34 22.29
C GLY A 75 -2.09 -12.05 20.88
N HIS A 76 -1.41 -13.03 20.26
CA HIS A 76 -0.95 -12.90 18.87
C HIS A 76 -2.15 -12.73 17.90
N LYS A 77 -3.17 -13.57 18.03
CA LYS A 77 -4.40 -13.43 17.24
C LYS A 77 -5.07 -12.07 17.48
N ALA A 78 -5.15 -11.62 18.72
CA ALA A 78 -5.70 -10.32 19.06
C ALA A 78 -4.92 -9.17 18.39
N ALA A 79 -3.58 -9.26 18.32
CA ALA A 79 -2.77 -8.27 17.59
C ALA A 79 -3.14 -8.16 16.11
N LEU A 80 -3.37 -9.29 15.43
CA LEU A 80 -3.85 -9.31 14.04
C LEU A 80 -5.26 -8.73 13.94
N ARG A 81 -6.16 -9.10 14.85
CA ARG A 81 -7.53 -8.57 14.86
C ARG A 81 -7.57 -7.05 15.09
N VAL A 82 -6.66 -6.50 15.88
CA VAL A 82 -6.48 -5.04 15.96
C VAL A 82 -6.17 -4.46 14.59
N ALA A 83 -5.24 -5.05 13.84
CA ALA A 83 -4.92 -4.60 12.49
C ALA A 83 -6.13 -4.72 11.54
N ASP A 84 -6.89 -5.83 11.62
CA ASP A 84 -8.11 -6.06 10.83
C ASP A 84 -9.14 -4.96 11.07
N THR A 85 -9.31 -4.49 12.31
CA THR A 85 -10.26 -3.40 12.62
C THR A 85 -9.91 -2.07 11.95
N TYR A 86 -8.67 -1.86 11.55
CA TYR A 86 -8.27 -0.72 10.73
C TYR A 86 -8.44 -1.00 9.24
N ALA A 87 -8.13 -2.22 8.79
CA ALA A 87 -8.15 -2.62 7.39
C ALA A 87 -9.54 -2.60 6.74
N VAL A 88 -10.61 -2.61 7.54
CA VAL A 88 -12.00 -2.46 7.04
C VAL A 88 -12.28 -1.11 6.38
N LYS A 89 -11.42 -0.12 6.61
CA LYS A 89 -11.53 1.22 6.03
C LYS A 89 -10.50 1.40 4.92
N THR A 90 -10.87 2.14 3.89
CA THR A 90 -10.02 2.39 2.72
C THR A 90 -9.38 3.79 2.71
N ASP A 91 -9.54 4.56 3.79
CA ASP A 91 -8.84 5.84 3.92
C ASP A 91 -7.35 5.64 4.23
N VAL A 92 -6.53 6.63 3.85
CA VAL A 92 -5.06 6.54 3.93
C VAL A 92 -4.58 6.28 5.36
N THR A 93 -5.19 6.94 6.35
CA THR A 93 -4.78 6.82 7.75
C THR A 93 -5.05 5.41 8.26
N SER A 94 -6.25 4.89 8.06
CA SER A 94 -6.65 3.56 8.49
C SER A 94 -5.80 2.46 7.81
N LEU A 95 -5.58 2.55 6.50
CA LEU A 95 -4.73 1.61 5.78
C LEU A 95 -3.27 1.68 6.25
N THR A 96 -2.76 2.86 6.59
CA THR A 96 -1.40 3.00 7.12
C THR A 96 -1.28 2.36 8.49
N GLU A 97 -2.26 2.58 9.39
CA GLU A 97 -2.29 1.94 10.70
C GLU A 97 -2.39 0.41 10.59
N ALA A 98 -3.29 -0.11 9.75
CA ALA A 98 -3.40 -1.54 9.50
C ALA A 98 -2.06 -2.13 9.04
N ARG A 99 -1.44 -1.53 8.03
CA ARG A 99 -0.16 -1.95 7.47
C ARG A 99 0.97 -1.98 8.48
N LEU A 100 1.09 -0.93 9.31
CA LEU A 100 2.10 -0.88 10.36
C LEU A 100 1.93 -2.02 11.36
N ARG A 101 0.70 -2.34 11.75
CA ARG A 101 0.41 -3.42 12.70
C ARG A 101 0.65 -4.81 12.11
N TYR A 102 0.23 -5.07 10.86
CA TYR A 102 0.55 -6.35 10.20
C TYR A 102 2.05 -6.53 10.01
N ARG A 103 2.77 -5.47 9.64
CA ARG A 103 4.23 -5.51 9.50
C ARG A 103 4.93 -5.72 10.85
N ASP A 104 4.47 -5.05 11.91
CA ASP A 104 4.98 -5.25 13.26
C ASP A 104 4.77 -6.69 13.72
N PHE A 105 3.58 -7.25 13.49
CA PHE A 105 3.29 -8.66 13.76
C PHE A 105 4.24 -9.60 13.01
N ALA A 106 4.36 -9.45 11.70
CA ALA A 106 5.21 -10.30 10.86
C ALA A 106 6.69 -10.25 11.25
N ASN A 107 7.15 -9.10 11.76
CA ASN A 107 8.52 -8.92 12.23
C ASN A 107 8.75 -9.44 13.66
N ARG A 108 7.77 -9.25 14.53
CA ARG A 108 7.86 -9.62 15.95
C ARG A 108 7.69 -11.12 16.17
N TYR A 109 6.84 -11.74 15.36
CA TYR A 109 6.48 -13.16 15.49
C TYR A 109 6.86 -13.96 14.24
N PRO A 110 8.19 -14.14 13.96
CA PRO A 110 8.65 -14.75 12.71
C PRO A 110 8.26 -16.23 12.55
N ASN A 111 7.92 -16.91 13.64
CA ASN A 111 7.54 -18.33 13.66
C ASN A 111 6.04 -18.54 13.94
N ASP A 112 5.26 -17.47 13.97
CA ASP A 112 3.82 -17.57 14.21
C ASP A 112 3.12 -18.19 13.00
N PRO A 113 2.15 -19.11 13.20
CA PRO A 113 1.40 -19.73 12.11
C PRO A 113 0.63 -18.72 11.23
N ASP A 114 0.19 -17.60 11.81
CA ASP A 114 -0.59 -16.57 11.12
C ASP A 114 0.29 -15.48 10.46
N ARG A 115 1.63 -15.69 10.40
CA ARG A 115 2.55 -14.72 9.80
C ARG A 115 2.36 -14.57 8.30
N ASP A 116 1.99 -15.62 7.60
CA ASP A 116 1.67 -15.59 6.17
C ASP A 116 0.42 -14.73 5.91
N TYR A 117 -0.62 -14.86 6.75
CA TYR A 117 -1.76 -13.95 6.73
C TYR A 117 -1.33 -12.49 6.90
N ALA A 118 -0.48 -12.20 7.89
CA ALA A 118 0.01 -10.84 8.09
C ALA A 118 0.73 -10.28 6.85
N LEU A 119 1.57 -11.07 6.18
CA LEU A 119 2.26 -10.68 4.94
C LEU A 119 1.27 -10.45 3.79
N LEU A 120 0.26 -11.31 3.64
CA LEU A 120 -0.82 -11.10 2.68
C LEU A 120 -1.49 -9.75 2.91
N MET A 121 -1.86 -9.46 4.16
CA MET A 121 -2.57 -8.24 4.52
C MET A 121 -1.70 -6.98 4.38
N VAL A 122 -0.39 -7.05 4.58
CA VAL A 122 0.53 -5.95 4.24
C VAL A 122 0.39 -5.62 2.75
N GLY A 123 0.48 -6.60 1.87
CA GLY A 123 0.30 -6.40 0.42
C GLY A 123 -1.08 -5.83 0.08
N GLN A 124 -2.14 -6.35 0.70
CA GLN A 124 -3.51 -5.87 0.50
C GLN A 124 -3.68 -4.41 0.90
N THR A 125 -3.08 -3.96 2.01
CA THR A 125 -3.19 -2.56 2.45
C THR A 125 -2.53 -1.58 1.48
N TYR A 126 -1.47 -1.98 0.77
CA TYR A 126 -0.88 -1.18 -0.31
C TYR A 126 -1.76 -1.17 -1.56
N SER A 127 -2.39 -2.30 -1.89
CA SER A 127 -3.23 -2.45 -3.09
C SER A 127 -4.70 -2.11 -2.87
N ALA A 128 -5.14 -1.80 -1.64
CA ALA A 128 -6.53 -1.47 -1.31
C ALA A 128 -7.04 -0.17 -1.96
N ARG A 129 -6.14 0.73 -2.34
CA ARG A 129 -6.48 1.93 -3.09
C ARG A 129 -6.47 1.61 -4.58
N LYS A 130 -7.27 2.34 -5.38
CA LYS A 130 -7.28 2.18 -6.82
C LYS A 130 -5.90 2.55 -7.39
N LEU A 131 -5.10 1.53 -7.66
CA LEU A 131 -3.80 1.67 -8.32
C LEU A 131 -4.02 2.01 -9.80
N ARG A 132 -3.15 2.83 -10.34
CA ARG A 132 -3.21 3.28 -11.73
C ARG A 132 -1.81 3.26 -12.34
N PRO A 133 -1.67 2.75 -13.58
CA PRO A 133 -0.38 2.66 -14.25
C PRO A 133 0.23 4.02 -14.62
N ASP A 134 -0.59 5.09 -14.66
CA ASP A 134 -0.16 6.46 -14.97
C ASP A 134 0.23 7.29 -13.73
N ARG A 135 0.34 6.67 -12.56
CA ARG A 135 0.62 7.33 -11.28
C ARG A 135 1.90 6.80 -10.63
N ASP A 136 2.12 7.21 -9.38
CA ASP A 136 3.20 6.70 -8.55
C ASP A 136 3.05 5.18 -8.35
N LEU A 137 4.12 4.44 -8.63
CA LEU A 137 4.19 2.99 -8.58
C LEU A 137 4.70 2.45 -7.24
N SER A 138 5.04 3.32 -6.28
CA SER A 138 5.63 2.93 -5.00
C SER A 138 4.77 1.91 -4.26
N ASP A 139 3.46 2.14 -4.15
CA ASP A 139 2.54 1.21 -3.49
C ASP A 139 2.47 -0.14 -4.21
N ILE A 140 2.61 -0.16 -5.56
CA ILE A 140 2.64 -1.41 -6.35
C ILE A 140 3.90 -2.22 -6.01
N HIS A 141 5.06 -1.57 -5.96
CA HIS A 141 6.33 -2.24 -5.63
C HIS A 141 6.35 -2.79 -4.21
N GLU A 142 5.84 -2.02 -3.25
CA GLU A 142 5.73 -2.45 -1.86
C GLU A 142 4.74 -3.63 -1.68
N ALA A 143 3.59 -3.59 -2.38
CA ALA A 143 2.66 -4.71 -2.40
C ALA A 143 3.29 -5.97 -2.97
N LEU A 144 3.98 -5.86 -4.12
CA LEU A 144 4.70 -6.97 -4.75
C LEU A 144 5.75 -7.57 -3.82
N ALA A 145 6.52 -6.72 -3.11
CA ALA A 145 7.54 -7.19 -2.17
C ALA A 145 6.91 -8.02 -1.02
N ALA A 146 5.77 -7.58 -0.47
CA ALA A 146 5.07 -8.30 0.59
C ALA A 146 4.52 -9.65 0.10
N TYR A 147 3.85 -9.69 -1.05
CA TYR A 147 3.34 -10.94 -1.62
C TYR A 147 4.47 -11.89 -2.01
N GLN A 148 5.57 -11.38 -2.59
CA GLN A 148 6.71 -12.21 -2.93
C GLN A 148 7.38 -12.81 -1.69
N GLN A 149 7.41 -12.08 -0.57
CA GLN A 149 7.90 -12.59 0.70
C GLN A 149 7.01 -13.74 1.21
N LEU A 150 5.68 -13.62 1.10
CA LEU A 150 4.75 -14.70 1.44
C LEU A 150 5.02 -15.94 0.58
N ILE A 151 5.03 -15.78 -0.75
CA ILE A 151 5.23 -16.87 -1.71
C ILE A 151 6.55 -17.62 -1.44
N ASN A 152 7.62 -16.89 -1.17
CA ASN A 152 8.96 -17.48 -0.97
C ASN A 152 9.08 -18.19 0.38
N LEU A 153 8.49 -17.65 1.44
CA LEU A 153 8.63 -18.18 2.80
C LEU A 153 7.59 -19.26 3.13
N TYR A 154 6.40 -19.20 2.50
CA TYR A 154 5.24 -20.02 2.83
C TYR A 154 4.65 -20.71 1.59
N PRO A 155 5.41 -21.59 0.89
CA PRO A 155 4.94 -22.23 -0.35
C PRO A 155 3.76 -23.18 -0.15
N ASN A 156 3.41 -23.51 1.09
CA ASN A 156 2.27 -24.36 1.44
C ASN A 156 1.15 -23.56 2.17
N SER A 157 1.20 -22.25 2.17
CA SER A 157 0.17 -21.39 2.78
C SER A 157 -1.14 -21.51 2.03
N GLU A 158 -2.26 -21.50 2.75
CA GLU A 158 -3.59 -21.38 2.16
C GLU A 158 -3.81 -20.05 1.43
N HIS A 159 -2.99 -19.03 1.75
CA HIS A 159 -3.01 -17.70 1.14
C HIS A 159 -2.16 -17.60 -0.14
N LEU A 160 -1.43 -18.68 -0.50
CA LEU A 160 -0.56 -18.69 -1.68
C LEU A 160 -1.30 -18.35 -2.99
N PRO A 161 -2.46 -18.96 -3.29
CA PRO A 161 -3.18 -18.67 -4.54
C PRO A 161 -3.62 -17.21 -4.65
N ASP A 162 -4.10 -16.61 -3.54
CA ASP A 162 -4.50 -15.19 -3.52
C ASP A 162 -3.27 -14.27 -3.73
N ALA A 163 -2.14 -14.58 -3.11
CA ALA A 163 -0.91 -13.82 -3.28
C ALA A 163 -0.39 -13.88 -4.74
N GLU A 164 -0.42 -15.06 -5.37
CA GLU A 164 0.00 -15.24 -6.77
C GLU A 164 -0.90 -14.48 -7.75
N GLU A 165 -2.22 -14.54 -7.57
CA GLU A 165 -3.18 -13.78 -8.37
C GLU A 165 -2.93 -12.28 -8.26
N ARG A 166 -2.68 -11.77 -7.04
CA ARG A 166 -2.36 -10.36 -6.82
C ARG A 166 -1.03 -9.95 -7.43
N VAL A 167 -0.01 -10.79 -7.34
CA VAL A 167 1.27 -10.56 -8.01
C VAL A 167 1.07 -10.45 -9.52
N HIS A 168 0.27 -11.34 -10.12
CA HIS A 168 -0.06 -11.27 -11.54
C HIS A 168 -0.74 -9.94 -11.89
N ALA A 169 -1.79 -9.56 -11.16
CA ALA A 169 -2.52 -8.31 -11.40
C ALA A 169 -1.62 -7.05 -11.26
N LEU A 170 -0.72 -7.03 -10.29
CA LEU A 170 0.20 -5.91 -10.10
C LEU A 170 1.27 -5.86 -11.20
N ARG A 171 1.75 -7.02 -11.69
CA ARG A 171 2.67 -7.08 -12.84
C ARG A 171 2.02 -6.60 -14.13
N GLU A 172 0.73 -6.88 -14.33
CA GLU A 172 -0.05 -6.31 -15.43
C GLU A 172 -0.06 -4.77 -15.38
N LEU A 173 -0.28 -4.18 -14.20
CA LEU A 173 -0.24 -2.73 -14.03
C LEU A 173 1.15 -2.13 -14.31
N LEU A 174 2.22 -2.81 -13.93
CA LEU A 174 3.59 -2.36 -14.22
C LEU A 174 3.90 -2.44 -15.72
N ALA A 175 3.50 -3.51 -16.38
CA ALA A 175 3.64 -3.64 -17.83
C ALA A 175 2.83 -2.55 -18.58
N GLU A 176 1.61 -2.28 -18.13
CA GLU A 176 0.78 -1.19 -18.67
C GLU A 176 1.43 0.18 -18.49
N HIS A 177 2.09 0.43 -17.33
CA HIS A 177 2.87 1.66 -17.16
C HIS A 177 3.94 1.81 -18.24
N GLU A 178 4.75 0.78 -18.44
CA GLU A 178 5.82 0.79 -19.44
C GLU A 178 5.26 0.97 -20.87
N TRP A 179 4.11 0.34 -21.15
CA TRP A 179 3.39 0.52 -22.40
C TRP A 179 2.98 1.99 -22.62
N LEU A 180 2.36 2.63 -21.62
CA LEU A 180 1.98 4.05 -21.71
C LEU A 180 3.19 4.97 -21.94
N VAL A 181 4.32 4.67 -21.30
CA VAL A 181 5.57 5.40 -21.51
C VAL A 181 6.10 5.17 -22.94
N ALA A 182 6.06 3.94 -23.44
CA ALA A 182 6.44 3.61 -24.81
C ALA A 182 5.57 4.37 -25.84
N GLU A 183 4.25 4.37 -25.64
CA GLU A 183 3.33 5.15 -26.48
C GLU A 183 3.64 6.65 -26.48
N TYR A 184 3.92 7.21 -25.31
CA TYR A 184 4.31 8.61 -25.19
C TYR A 184 5.58 8.91 -26.02
N TYR A 185 6.62 8.08 -25.90
CA TYR A 185 7.85 8.21 -26.67
C TYR A 185 7.59 8.06 -28.18
N ARG A 186 6.79 7.09 -28.60
CA ARG A 186 6.42 6.87 -30.00
C ARG A 186 5.70 8.09 -30.58
N LYS A 187 4.69 8.61 -29.89
CA LYS A 187 3.92 9.81 -30.29
C LYS A 187 4.82 11.04 -30.47
N ASN A 188 5.87 11.14 -29.66
CA ASN A 188 6.86 12.21 -29.70
C ASN A 188 8.05 11.90 -30.63
N LYS A 189 8.00 10.82 -31.42
CA LYS A 189 9.04 10.39 -32.38
C LYS A 189 10.39 10.01 -31.73
N TYR A 190 10.42 9.71 -30.42
CA TYR A 190 11.57 9.15 -29.71
C TYR A 190 11.57 7.61 -29.83
N TYR A 191 11.71 7.11 -31.07
CA TYR A 191 11.48 5.70 -31.39
C TYR A 191 12.42 4.73 -30.66
N LEU A 192 13.69 5.09 -30.44
CA LEU A 192 14.61 4.28 -29.65
C LEU A 192 14.15 4.17 -28.18
N GLY A 193 13.69 5.27 -27.59
CA GLY A 193 13.14 5.26 -26.24
C GLY A 193 11.87 4.41 -26.13
N ALA A 194 10.99 4.47 -27.14
CA ALA A 194 9.81 3.61 -27.22
C ALA A 194 10.21 2.13 -27.30
N MET A 195 11.16 1.80 -28.16
CA MET A 195 11.63 0.43 -28.34
C MET A 195 12.22 -0.15 -27.04
N TRP A 196 13.06 0.61 -26.33
CA TRP A 196 13.61 0.16 -25.04
C TRP A 196 12.54 -0.15 -23.99
N ARG A 197 11.46 0.63 -23.93
CA ARG A 197 10.34 0.37 -23.03
C ARG A 197 9.58 -0.91 -23.41
N LEU A 198 9.36 -1.12 -24.71
CA LEU A 198 8.70 -2.34 -25.18
C LEU A 198 9.57 -3.59 -24.98
N GLU A 199 10.86 -3.51 -25.25
CA GLU A 199 11.82 -4.58 -24.96
C GLU A 199 11.89 -4.89 -23.44
N TYR A 200 11.81 -3.84 -22.61
CA TYR A 200 11.71 -4.01 -21.15
C TYR A 200 10.46 -4.80 -20.74
N ILE A 201 9.30 -4.52 -21.37
CA ILE A 201 8.07 -5.30 -21.14
C ILE A 201 8.30 -6.76 -21.54
N GLN A 202 8.85 -7.00 -22.73
CA GLN A 202 9.10 -8.35 -23.25
C GLN A 202 10.00 -9.17 -22.31
N GLU A 203 11.01 -8.54 -21.74
CA GLU A 203 11.98 -9.18 -20.84
C GLU A 203 11.43 -9.42 -19.43
N ASN A 204 10.77 -8.42 -18.84
CA ASN A 204 10.39 -8.41 -17.43
C ASN A 204 8.94 -8.84 -17.17
N TYR A 205 8.06 -8.75 -18.19
CA TYR A 205 6.64 -9.06 -18.12
C TYR A 205 6.18 -9.98 -19.25
N PRO A 206 6.82 -11.15 -19.46
CA PRO A 206 6.52 -12.03 -20.62
C PRO A 206 5.08 -12.57 -20.63
N ASN A 207 4.42 -12.57 -19.48
CA ASN A 207 3.02 -12.99 -19.34
C ASN A 207 2.03 -11.83 -19.42
N TYR A 208 2.46 -10.63 -19.82
CA TYR A 208 1.58 -9.49 -19.98
C TYR A 208 0.48 -9.79 -20.99
N SER A 209 -0.77 -9.46 -20.64
CA SER A 209 -1.95 -9.80 -21.45
C SER A 209 -1.87 -9.27 -22.89
N GLN A 210 -1.16 -8.16 -23.13
CA GLN A 210 -0.96 -7.55 -24.44
C GLN A 210 0.43 -7.81 -25.04
N ILE A 211 1.14 -8.86 -24.60
CA ILE A 211 2.51 -9.15 -25.09
C ILE A 211 2.61 -9.34 -26.61
N ALA A 212 1.55 -9.84 -27.24
CA ALA A 212 1.50 -9.98 -28.70
C ALA A 212 1.57 -8.60 -29.39
N LEU A 213 0.84 -7.62 -28.88
CA LEU A 213 0.84 -6.24 -29.36
C LEU A 213 2.21 -5.57 -29.13
N VAL A 214 2.83 -5.81 -27.99
CA VAL A 214 4.20 -5.36 -27.68
C VAL A 214 5.17 -5.87 -28.75
N ASN A 215 5.11 -7.16 -29.08
CA ASN A 215 6.00 -7.78 -30.08
C ASN A 215 5.78 -7.21 -31.49
N GLU A 216 4.53 -6.97 -31.87
CA GLU A 216 4.19 -6.33 -33.14
C GLU A 216 4.76 -4.92 -33.24
N GLU A 217 4.59 -4.12 -32.19
CA GLU A 217 5.08 -2.73 -32.15
C GLU A 217 6.61 -2.68 -32.18
N ILE A 218 7.32 -3.61 -31.50
CA ILE A 218 8.78 -3.75 -31.60
C ILE A 218 9.19 -4.01 -33.05
N GLY A 219 8.51 -4.91 -33.77
CA GLY A 219 8.78 -5.19 -35.15
C GLY A 219 8.61 -3.96 -36.04
N THR A 220 7.53 -3.22 -35.83
CA THR A 220 7.23 -1.97 -36.56
C THR A 220 8.30 -0.91 -36.31
N LEU A 221 8.71 -0.71 -35.06
CA LEU A 221 9.74 0.27 -34.72
C LEU A 221 11.12 -0.12 -35.24
N LYS A 222 11.48 -1.40 -35.25
CA LYS A 222 12.73 -1.88 -35.84
C LYS A 222 12.79 -1.53 -37.35
N THR A 223 11.75 -1.87 -38.11
CA THR A 223 11.66 -1.55 -39.50
C THR A 223 11.82 -0.05 -39.75
N LEU A 224 11.11 0.79 -39.01
CA LEU A 224 11.18 2.24 -39.09
C LEU A 224 12.58 2.79 -38.83
N LEU A 225 13.27 2.25 -37.79
CA LEU A 225 14.62 2.65 -37.45
C LEU A 225 15.64 2.24 -38.50
N ASP A 226 15.51 1.06 -39.06
CA ASP A 226 16.37 0.56 -40.15
C ASP A 226 16.22 1.42 -41.42
N GLU A 227 14.99 1.75 -41.83
CA GLU A 227 14.71 2.65 -42.95
C GLU A 227 15.33 4.04 -42.72
N ARG A 228 15.19 4.60 -41.53
CA ARG A 228 15.80 5.89 -41.16
C ARG A 228 17.32 5.85 -41.23
N GLN A 229 17.91 4.79 -40.71
CA GLN A 229 19.37 4.60 -40.74
C GLN A 229 19.87 4.48 -42.17
N ALA A 230 19.18 3.74 -43.03
CA ALA A 230 19.51 3.60 -44.45
C ALA A 230 19.41 4.96 -45.21
N ALA A 231 18.33 5.70 -44.97
CA ALA A 231 18.14 7.05 -45.53
C ALA A 231 19.24 8.01 -45.09
N TRP A 232 19.60 7.98 -43.79
CA TRP A 232 20.70 8.81 -43.28
C TRP A 232 22.06 8.46 -43.86
N LYS A 233 22.37 7.16 -44.02
CA LYS A 233 23.62 6.72 -44.71
C LYS A 233 23.69 7.22 -46.13
N LYS A 234 22.61 7.09 -46.93
CA LYS A 234 22.54 7.56 -48.27
C LYS A 234 22.75 9.08 -48.35
N GLN A 235 22.10 9.85 -47.53
CA GLN A 235 22.27 11.30 -47.46
C GLN A 235 23.72 11.71 -47.09
N LEU A 236 24.36 10.98 -46.17
CA LEU A 236 25.74 11.22 -45.80
C LEU A 236 26.72 10.92 -46.95
N GLU A 237 26.44 9.90 -47.78
CA GLU A 237 27.25 9.56 -48.96
C GLU A 237 27.09 10.62 -50.04
N GLU A 238 25.89 11.15 -50.26
CA GLU A 238 25.62 12.24 -51.21
C GLU A 238 26.37 13.52 -50.78
N LEU A 239 26.31 13.92 -49.52
CA LEU A 239 27.04 15.08 -48.98
C LEU A 239 28.56 14.93 -49.10
N LYS A 240 29.10 13.73 -48.95
CA LYS A 240 30.56 13.48 -49.11
C LYS A 240 30.98 13.65 -50.56
N LYS A 241 30.20 13.19 -51.53
CA LYS A 241 30.47 13.38 -52.98
C LYS A 241 30.46 14.85 -53.37
N GLU A 242 29.46 15.61 -52.87
CA GLU A 242 29.38 17.06 -53.14
C GLU A 242 30.53 17.85 -52.51
N ALA A 243 31.19 17.35 -51.48
CA ALA A 243 32.33 17.98 -50.84
C ALA A 243 33.68 17.64 -51.48
N GLU A 244 33.73 16.63 -52.35
CA GLU A 244 34.93 16.21 -53.10
C GLU A 244 35.01 16.83 -54.50
N ASP A 245 33.86 17.32 -55.04
CA ASP A 245 33.76 18.09 -56.32
C ASP A 245 34.01 19.61 -56.09
#